data_0687a6c94dbcb7984934a5572d46c045
#
_entry.id   0687a6c94dbcb7984934a5572d46c045
#
_cell.length_a   1.000
_cell.length_b   1.000
_cell.length_c   1.000
_cell.angle_alpha   90.00
_cell.angle_beta   90.00
_cell.angle_gamma   90.00
#
_symmetry.space_group_name_H-M   'P 1'
#
loop_
_entity.id
_entity.type
_entity.pdbx_description
1 polymer ?
#
loop_
_entity_poly.entity_id
_entity_poly.type
_entity_poly.pdbx_seq_one_letter_code
_entity_poly.pdbx_strand_id
1 'polypeptide(L)'
;MGLSAARQHDPASVATIARMPFSPFFRMALILGLLSAIGPFAIDMYLPALPAIGAALRADVGAVQWSLTAFFLALGVGQLVYGPVSDMVGRRPPLFFGLGLFTLASVGCALATDVHTLVLLRFVQGLRAAAGMVIPRAVVRDLHTGTEAARLMSLLMLVFSVSPLLAPLVGSGVIALAGWRGVFWVVAVAALAGLVLVQRALHETRPAGQRVRSSVGSAAAAYTTLLRDWHYLGLVGIGGCSMAGFFVYLAGSPFVLINHYGLSPVQYSVAFSVNAAAFFASAQFTARLGRRYGMAPVVKAAASGAGAVMLALLAHYLLGGDRLAVLLVLYFVASALMGLVIPTTSVLALEEHGTIAGTASALMGTLQMLIGTLAMAAVGLFASDAPLPMVVGMATGALTGVALTWITLGPAGAQRIAHGAAKDIAPERRP
;
A
#
# COMPACT_ATOMS: atom_id res chain seq x y z
N MET A 1 14.12 33.29 43.23
CA MET A 1 15.38 32.75 42.71
C MET A 1 15.04 31.47 41.96
N GLY A 2 14.86 31.55 40.64
CA GLY A 2 14.53 30.44 39.77
C GLY A 2 15.70 30.20 38.82
N LEU A 3 16.21 28.99 38.78
CA LEU A 3 17.23 28.57 37.80
C LEU A 3 16.55 27.88 36.61
N SER A 4 16.49 28.61 35.51
CA SER A 4 16.18 28.12 34.18
C SER A 4 17.29 27.14 33.73
N ALA A 5 17.00 25.86 33.66
CA ALA A 5 17.85 24.87 33.01
C ALA A 5 17.65 24.92 31.49
N ALA A 6 18.35 25.84 30.85
CA ALA A 6 18.54 25.78 29.39
C ALA A 6 19.36 24.54 29.03
N ARG A 7 18.72 23.53 28.43
CA ARG A 7 19.42 22.39 27.82
C ARG A 7 20.30 22.92 26.68
N GLN A 8 21.60 22.87 26.88
CA GLN A 8 22.61 23.10 25.86
C GLN A 8 22.35 22.17 24.67
N HIS A 9 22.04 22.75 23.51
CA HIS A 9 22.06 22.05 22.22
C HIS A 9 23.52 21.78 21.86
N ASP A 10 23.85 20.53 21.61
CA ASP A 10 25.16 20.15 21.07
C ASP A 10 25.34 20.74 19.66
N PRO A 11 26.22 21.72 19.48
CA PRO A 11 26.42 22.40 18.19
C PRO A 11 27.04 21.49 17.13
N ALA A 12 27.63 20.35 17.48
CA ALA A 12 28.28 19.43 16.55
C ALA A 12 27.26 18.64 15.70
N SER A 13 26.04 18.37 16.23
CA SER A 13 25.00 17.66 15.47
C SER A 13 24.33 18.52 14.39
N VAL A 14 24.30 19.83 14.60
CA VAL A 14 23.72 20.79 13.65
C VAL A 14 24.66 21.07 12.46
N ALA A 15 25.98 21.02 12.69
CA ALA A 15 26.98 21.38 11.70
C ALA A 15 27.12 20.37 10.54
N THR A 16 26.80 19.08 10.75
CA THR A 16 26.97 18.05 9.71
C THR A 16 25.84 18.10 8.66
N ILE A 17 24.65 18.51 9.04
CA ILE A 17 23.48 18.58 8.13
C ILE A 17 23.39 19.92 7.43
N ALA A 18 23.96 20.97 7.99
CA ALA A 18 24.03 22.30 7.37
C ALA A 18 24.86 22.36 6.07
N ARG A 19 25.61 21.31 5.75
CA ARG A 19 26.50 21.24 4.57
C ARG A 19 25.89 20.60 3.33
N MET A 20 24.61 20.17 3.34
CA MET A 20 23.96 19.72 2.11
C MET A 20 23.54 20.93 1.26
N PRO A 21 23.84 20.94 -0.05
CA PRO A 21 23.58 22.09 -0.94
C PRO A 21 22.08 22.25 -1.31
N PHE A 22 21.18 21.61 -0.56
CA PHE A 22 19.75 21.56 -0.84
C PHE A 22 18.96 22.51 0.06
N SER A 23 17.87 23.07 -0.50
CA SER A 23 16.92 23.88 0.28
C SER A 23 16.34 23.08 1.46
N PRO A 24 15.95 23.71 2.58
CA PRO A 24 15.32 23.02 3.71
C PRO A 24 14.13 22.17 3.31
N PHE A 25 13.32 22.62 2.36
CA PHE A 25 12.20 21.89 1.77
C PHE A 25 12.65 20.58 1.10
N PHE A 26 13.64 20.63 0.22
CA PHE A 26 14.11 19.44 -0.49
C PHE A 26 14.76 18.43 0.46
N ARG A 27 15.48 18.92 1.46
CA ARG A 27 16.07 18.08 2.51
C ARG A 27 15.00 17.34 3.30
N MET A 28 13.90 18.02 3.68
CA MET A 28 12.78 17.36 4.36
C MET A 28 12.08 16.34 3.45
N ALA A 29 11.88 16.66 2.18
CA ALA A 29 11.32 15.76 1.19
C ALA A 29 12.15 14.48 1.04
N LEU A 30 13.48 14.62 1.00
CA LEU A 30 14.40 13.49 0.91
C LEU A 30 14.35 12.61 2.16
N ILE A 31 14.38 13.21 3.37
CA ILE A 31 14.30 12.48 4.64
C ILE A 31 13.00 11.67 4.71
N LEU A 32 11.87 12.33 4.52
CA LEU A 32 10.56 11.69 4.62
C LEU A 32 10.34 10.68 3.48
N GLY A 33 10.86 10.96 2.28
CA GLY A 33 10.82 10.04 1.14
C GLY A 33 11.61 8.76 1.40
N LEU A 34 12.84 8.86 1.88
CA LEU A 34 13.68 7.70 2.23
C LEU A 34 13.03 6.85 3.34
N LEU A 35 12.48 7.48 4.38
CA LEU A 35 11.77 6.76 5.44
C LEU A 35 10.53 6.05 4.91
N SER A 36 9.79 6.68 4.00
CA SER A 36 8.60 6.09 3.38
C SER A 36 8.93 4.96 2.40
N ALA A 37 10.14 4.94 1.82
CA ALA A 37 10.58 3.91 0.88
C ALA A 37 10.87 2.56 1.54
N ILE A 38 11.29 2.53 2.81
CA ILE A 38 11.74 1.31 3.51
C ILE A 38 10.69 0.19 3.43
N GLY A 39 9.42 0.51 3.72
CA GLY A 39 8.32 -0.47 3.68
C GLY A 39 8.08 -1.06 2.29
N PRO A 40 7.77 -0.24 1.28
CA PRO A 40 7.59 -0.69 -0.11
C PRO A 40 8.80 -1.46 -0.66
N PHE A 41 10.02 -0.98 -0.44
CA PHE A 41 11.22 -1.71 -0.87
C PHE A 41 11.36 -3.08 -0.19
N ALA A 42 11.02 -3.20 1.10
CA ALA A 42 11.04 -4.48 1.81
C ALA A 42 9.98 -5.48 1.29
N ILE A 43 8.92 -5.00 0.62
CA ILE A 43 7.93 -5.83 -0.05
C ILE A 43 8.44 -6.23 -1.43
N ASP A 44 8.75 -5.25 -2.26
CA ASP A 44 8.95 -5.46 -3.68
C ASP A 44 10.31 -6.12 -4.01
N MET A 45 11.38 -5.84 -3.23
CA MET A 45 12.68 -6.54 -3.35
C MET A 45 12.58 -8.01 -2.97
N TYR A 46 11.63 -8.37 -2.13
CA TYR A 46 11.42 -9.72 -1.62
C TYR A 46 10.76 -10.65 -2.65
N LEU A 47 9.95 -10.09 -3.58
CA LEU A 47 9.15 -10.87 -4.52
C LEU A 47 9.97 -11.86 -5.37
N PRO A 48 11.05 -11.44 -6.05
CA PRO A 48 11.86 -12.35 -6.86
C PRO A 48 12.59 -13.42 -6.02
N ALA A 49 12.64 -13.28 -4.69
CA ALA A 49 13.27 -14.25 -3.79
C ALA A 49 12.33 -15.38 -3.35
N LEU A 50 10.99 -15.23 -3.49
CA LEU A 50 10.01 -16.16 -2.96
C LEU A 50 10.25 -17.64 -3.37
N PRO A 51 10.49 -17.96 -4.66
CA PRO A 51 10.78 -19.33 -5.05
C PRO A 51 12.05 -19.90 -4.40
N ALA A 52 13.12 -19.09 -4.33
CA ALA A 52 14.38 -19.49 -3.70
C ALA A 52 14.23 -19.70 -2.19
N ILE A 53 13.36 -18.96 -1.52
CA ILE A 53 13.01 -19.14 -0.12
C ILE A 53 12.29 -20.45 0.09
N GLY A 54 11.28 -20.76 -0.76
CA GLY A 54 10.57 -22.04 -0.72
C GLY A 54 11.52 -23.23 -0.83
N ALA A 55 12.41 -23.20 -1.81
CA ALA A 55 13.41 -24.24 -2.01
C ALA A 55 14.38 -24.34 -0.81
N ALA A 56 14.88 -23.22 -0.29
CA ALA A 56 15.85 -23.20 0.81
C ALA A 56 15.27 -23.66 2.16
N LEU A 57 14.01 -23.29 2.44
CA LEU A 57 13.31 -23.64 3.68
C LEU A 57 12.45 -24.91 3.56
N ARG A 58 12.48 -25.58 2.41
CA ARG A 58 11.70 -26.78 2.09
C ARG A 58 10.20 -26.59 2.38
N ALA A 59 9.69 -25.43 1.98
CA ALA A 59 8.32 -25.00 2.22
C ALA A 59 7.53 -24.99 0.90
N ASP A 60 6.26 -25.34 0.98
CA ASP A 60 5.35 -25.21 -0.16
C ASP A 60 5.04 -23.75 -0.53
N VAL A 61 4.46 -23.55 -1.71
CA VAL A 61 4.14 -22.23 -2.24
C VAL A 61 3.23 -21.45 -1.30
N GLY A 62 2.20 -22.10 -0.75
CA GLY A 62 1.25 -21.50 0.17
C GLY A 62 1.91 -21.01 1.45
N ALA A 63 2.76 -21.85 2.07
CA ALA A 63 3.49 -21.51 3.28
C ALA A 63 4.40 -20.28 3.08
N VAL A 64 5.07 -20.18 1.93
CA VAL A 64 5.88 -18.99 1.61
C VAL A 64 5.01 -17.77 1.36
N GLN A 65 3.88 -17.90 0.67
CA GLN A 65 2.94 -16.81 0.44
C GLN A 65 2.36 -16.24 1.76
N TRP A 66 2.21 -17.07 2.80
CA TRP A 66 1.81 -16.61 4.13
C TRP A 66 2.76 -15.58 4.71
N SER A 67 4.04 -15.57 4.33
CA SER A 67 4.98 -14.54 4.78
C SER A 67 4.63 -13.14 4.25
N LEU A 68 4.13 -13.04 3.01
CA LEU A 68 3.58 -11.81 2.45
C LEU A 68 2.23 -11.45 3.09
N THR A 69 1.35 -12.42 3.22
CA THR A 69 0.04 -12.25 3.84
C THR A 69 0.17 -11.71 5.27
N ALA A 70 1.06 -12.31 6.07
CA ALA A 70 1.35 -11.87 7.44
C ALA A 70 1.88 -10.45 7.49
N PHE A 71 2.78 -10.10 6.56
CA PHE A 71 3.31 -8.75 6.46
C PHE A 71 2.21 -7.72 6.14
N PHE A 72 1.36 -7.97 5.13
CA PHE A 72 0.32 -7.03 4.74
C PHE A 72 -0.80 -6.92 5.79
N LEU A 73 -1.19 -8.04 6.42
CA LEU A 73 -2.14 -8.02 7.53
C LEU A 73 -1.62 -7.15 8.69
N ALA A 74 -0.38 -7.37 9.08
CA ALA A 74 0.26 -6.61 10.14
C ALA A 74 0.45 -5.13 9.77
N LEU A 75 0.78 -4.85 8.50
CA LEU A 75 0.87 -3.49 7.98
C LEU A 75 -0.47 -2.75 8.07
N GLY A 76 -1.57 -3.40 7.69
CA GLY A 76 -2.92 -2.84 7.81
C GLY A 76 -3.30 -2.52 9.26
N VAL A 77 -3.06 -3.46 10.19
CA VAL A 77 -3.28 -3.24 11.62
C VAL A 77 -2.38 -2.10 12.14
N GLY A 78 -1.11 -2.09 11.74
CA GLY A 78 -0.16 -1.06 12.12
C GLY A 78 -0.59 0.34 11.70
N GLN A 79 -1.15 0.50 10.51
CA GLN A 79 -1.64 1.81 10.02
C GLN A 79 -2.73 2.39 10.92
N LEU A 80 -3.63 1.57 11.45
CA LEU A 80 -4.67 2.02 12.38
C LEU A 80 -4.10 2.47 13.74
N VAL A 81 -3.00 1.83 14.18
CA VAL A 81 -2.39 2.09 15.49
C VAL A 81 -1.44 3.29 15.45
N TYR A 82 -0.58 3.37 14.42
CA TYR A 82 0.48 4.38 14.38
C TYR A 82 -0.02 5.82 14.22
N GLY A 83 -1.16 6.03 13.57
CA GLY A 83 -1.80 7.34 13.48
C GLY A 83 -2.06 7.93 14.87
N PRO A 84 -3.03 7.37 15.63
CA PRO A 84 -3.37 7.83 16.97
C PRO A 84 -2.19 7.85 17.94
N VAL A 85 -1.36 6.80 17.96
CA VAL A 85 -0.18 6.72 18.85
C VAL A 85 0.76 7.90 18.57
N SER A 86 1.07 8.20 17.32
CA SER A 86 1.95 9.31 16.97
C SER A 86 1.35 10.70 17.28
N ASP A 87 0.02 10.79 17.33
CA ASP A 87 -0.69 12.00 17.77
C ASP A 87 -0.60 12.22 19.29
N MET A 88 -0.54 11.14 20.07
CA MET A 88 -0.51 11.16 21.52
C MET A 88 0.91 11.33 22.09
N VAL A 89 1.90 10.62 21.53
CA VAL A 89 3.26 10.59 22.10
C VAL A 89 4.26 11.46 21.34
N GLY A 90 3.86 12.01 20.18
CA GLY A 90 4.73 12.72 19.24
C GLY A 90 5.16 11.84 18.07
N ARG A 91 5.79 12.43 17.05
CA ARG A 91 6.14 11.73 15.79
C ARG A 91 7.41 10.89 15.92
N ARG A 92 8.40 11.42 16.62
CA ARG A 92 9.73 10.80 16.73
C ARG A 92 9.75 9.46 17.47
N PRO A 93 9.19 9.33 18.69
CA PRO A 93 9.29 8.09 19.47
C PRO A 93 8.74 6.86 18.74
N PRO A 94 7.50 6.86 18.20
CA PRO A 94 6.97 5.68 17.51
C PRO A 94 7.68 5.38 16.20
N LEU A 95 8.22 6.40 15.50
CA LEU A 95 9.03 6.20 14.30
C LEU A 95 10.37 5.53 14.65
N PHE A 96 11.04 6.01 15.72
CA PHE A 96 12.30 5.46 16.19
C PHE A 96 12.15 4.00 16.65
N PHE A 97 11.15 3.73 17.49
CA PHE A 97 10.85 2.37 17.95
C PHE A 97 10.42 1.46 16.79
N GLY A 98 9.60 2.00 15.86
CA GLY A 98 9.18 1.28 14.67
C GLY A 98 10.35 0.83 13.80
N LEU A 99 11.27 1.74 13.46
CA LEU A 99 12.46 1.44 12.65
C LEU A 99 13.43 0.50 13.37
N GLY A 100 13.63 0.68 14.68
CA GLY A 100 14.50 -0.20 15.48
C GLY A 100 14.01 -1.66 15.43
N LEU A 101 12.71 -1.87 15.72
CA LEU A 101 12.15 -3.22 15.71
C LEU A 101 12.00 -3.77 14.27
N PHE A 102 11.77 -2.93 13.28
CA PHE A 102 11.81 -3.32 11.88
C PHE A 102 13.21 -3.83 11.47
N THR A 103 14.27 -3.16 11.92
CA THR A 103 15.66 -3.58 11.69
C THR A 103 15.91 -4.96 12.34
N LEU A 104 15.52 -5.13 13.61
CA LEU A 104 15.68 -6.41 14.30
C LEU A 104 14.89 -7.54 13.63
N ALA A 105 13.65 -7.28 13.22
CA ALA A 105 12.84 -8.25 12.49
C ALA A 105 13.47 -8.60 11.12
N SER A 106 14.08 -7.62 10.42
CA SER A 106 14.78 -7.86 9.15
C SER A 106 16.02 -8.74 9.34
N VAL A 107 16.81 -8.49 10.38
CA VAL A 107 17.94 -9.35 10.76
C VAL A 107 17.44 -10.77 11.09
N GLY A 108 16.37 -10.88 11.87
CA GLY A 108 15.74 -12.17 12.16
C GLY A 108 15.29 -12.91 10.90
N CYS A 109 14.66 -12.22 9.94
CA CYS A 109 14.28 -12.81 8.65
C CYS A 109 15.49 -13.33 7.86
N ALA A 110 16.62 -12.60 7.87
CA ALA A 110 17.86 -13.04 7.23
C ALA A 110 18.44 -14.32 7.87
N LEU A 111 18.20 -14.52 9.17
CA LEU A 111 18.68 -15.65 9.95
C LEU A 111 17.66 -16.79 10.07
N ALA A 112 16.45 -16.64 9.52
CA ALA A 112 15.41 -17.65 9.61
C ALA A 112 15.81 -18.98 8.98
N THR A 113 15.55 -20.09 9.70
CA THR A 113 15.89 -21.46 9.32
C THR A 113 14.67 -22.26 8.89
N ASP A 114 13.47 -21.77 9.16
CA ASP A 114 12.20 -22.37 8.80
C ASP A 114 11.18 -21.30 8.38
N VAL A 115 10.12 -21.73 7.69
CA VAL A 115 9.11 -20.82 7.12
C VAL A 115 8.21 -20.20 8.19
N HIS A 116 7.93 -20.88 9.29
CA HIS A 116 7.07 -20.35 10.36
C HIS A 116 7.72 -19.19 11.09
N THR A 117 9.01 -19.36 11.42
CA THR A 117 9.84 -18.27 11.97
C THR A 117 9.87 -17.07 11.01
N LEU A 118 10.04 -17.31 9.70
CA LEU A 118 10.02 -16.26 8.70
C LEU A 118 8.65 -15.53 8.69
N VAL A 119 7.54 -16.26 8.69
CA VAL A 119 6.17 -15.69 8.72
C VAL A 119 5.96 -14.81 9.95
N LEU A 120 6.35 -15.27 11.14
CA LEU A 120 6.24 -14.48 12.38
C LEU A 120 7.07 -13.20 12.32
N LEU A 121 8.30 -13.28 11.85
CA LEU A 121 9.18 -12.13 11.71
C LEU A 121 8.69 -11.15 10.65
N ARG A 122 8.13 -11.65 9.55
CA ARG A 122 7.46 -10.82 8.53
C ARG A 122 6.22 -10.12 9.08
N PHE A 123 5.46 -10.77 9.95
CA PHE A 123 4.36 -10.11 10.68
C PHE A 123 4.87 -8.92 11.52
N VAL A 124 5.91 -9.15 12.34
CA VAL A 124 6.54 -8.08 13.13
C VAL A 124 7.07 -6.97 12.23
N GLN A 125 7.73 -7.31 11.13
CA GLN A 125 8.27 -6.38 10.16
C GLN A 125 7.15 -5.53 9.52
N GLY A 126 6.04 -6.15 9.09
CA GLY A 126 4.88 -5.47 8.52
C GLY A 126 4.23 -4.49 9.50
N LEU A 127 4.02 -4.93 10.76
CA LEU A 127 3.46 -4.08 11.81
C LEU A 127 4.30 -2.79 12.01
N ARG A 128 5.62 -2.89 11.89
CA ARG A 128 6.55 -1.77 12.08
C ARG A 128 6.76 -0.93 10.82
N ALA A 129 6.62 -1.52 9.63
CA ALA A 129 6.67 -0.79 8.35
C ALA A 129 5.58 0.30 8.28
N ALA A 130 4.44 0.09 8.93
CA ALA A 130 3.36 1.07 9.02
C ALA A 130 3.80 2.43 9.58
N ALA A 131 4.75 2.47 10.52
CA ALA A 131 5.30 3.71 11.05
C ALA A 131 5.93 4.57 9.95
N GLY A 132 6.73 3.96 9.07
CA GLY A 132 7.36 4.62 7.92
C GLY A 132 6.37 5.09 6.86
N MET A 133 5.17 4.53 6.79
CA MET A 133 4.13 4.93 5.83
C MET A 133 3.21 6.02 6.38
N VAL A 134 2.86 5.97 7.67
CA VAL A 134 1.88 6.86 8.30
C VAL A 134 2.52 8.15 8.82
N ILE A 135 3.63 8.02 9.56
CA ILE A 135 4.22 9.15 10.28
C ILE A 135 4.81 10.21 9.34
N PRO A 136 5.52 9.91 8.23
CA PRO A 136 5.99 10.93 7.30
C PRO A 136 4.87 11.82 6.75
N ARG A 137 3.71 11.24 6.44
CA ARG A 137 2.54 12.01 5.98
C ARG A 137 1.99 12.94 7.07
N ALA A 138 2.03 12.48 8.34
CA ALA A 138 1.63 13.30 9.46
C ALA A 138 2.63 14.45 9.70
N VAL A 139 3.93 14.20 9.59
CA VAL A 139 4.99 15.23 9.68
C VAL A 139 4.82 16.29 8.60
N VAL A 140 4.48 15.91 7.35
CA VAL A 140 4.19 16.90 6.30
C VAL A 140 3.06 17.84 6.71
N ARG A 141 1.98 17.30 7.28
CA ARG A 141 0.83 18.12 7.73
C ARG A 141 1.13 18.98 8.96
N ASP A 142 2.06 18.53 9.81
CA ASP A 142 2.47 19.29 10.98
C ASP A 142 3.36 20.50 10.61
N LEU A 143 4.16 20.37 9.52
CA LEU A 143 5.15 21.39 9.13
C LEU A 143 4.68 22.33 8.02
N HIS A 144 3.78 21.88 7.15
CA HIS A 144 3.38 22.63 5.96
C HIS A 144 1.86 22.58 5.75
N THR A 145 1.33 23.65 5.15
CA THR A 145 -0.06 23.79 4.75
C THR A 145 -0.17 24.21 3.27
N GLY A 146 -1.36 24.11 2.70
CA GLY A 146 -1.63 24.57 1.32
C GLY A 146 -0.74 23.88 0.27
N THR A 147 -0.18 24.68 -0.63
CA THR A 147 0.58 24.18 -1.80
C THR A 147 1.88 23.48 -1.45
N GLU A 148 2.57 23.90 -0.38
CA GLU A 148 3.81 23.25 0.06
C GLU A 148 3.55 21.85 0.62
N ALA A 149 2.51 21.68 1.43
CA ALA A 149 2.08 20.37 1.91
C ALA A 149 1.68 19.44 0.75
N ALA A 150 0.92 19.96 -0.23
CA ALA A 150 0.53 19.22 -1.42
C ALA A 150 1.76 18.76 -2.24
N ARG A 151 2.75 19.64 -2.41
CA ARG A 151 4.00 19.32 -3.12
C ARG A 151 4.81 18.24 -2.41
N LEU A 152 4.95 18.31 -1.08
CA LEU A 152 5.64 17.27 -0.30
C LEU A 152 4.90 15.94 -0.34
N MET A 153 3.56 15.96 -0.22
CA MET A 153 2.74 14.74 -0.35
C MET A 153 2.91 14.10 -1.73
N SER A 154 2.96 14.89 -2.81
CA SER A 154 3.20 14.37 -4.16
C SER A 154 4.57 13.71 -4.29
N LEU A 155 5.61 14.26 -3.66
CA LEU A 155 6.94 13.64 -3.63
C LEU A 155 6.94 12.32 -2.84
N LEU A 156 6.20 12.23 -1.74
CA LEU A 156 6.02 10.95 -1.02
C LEU A 156 5.25 9.93 -1.88
N MET A 157 4.22 10.35 -2.61
CA MET A 157 3.49 9.45 -3.52
C MET A 157 4.38 8.97 -4.68
N LEU A 158 5.30 9.81 -5.16
CA LEU A 158 6.28 9.40 -6.17
C LEU A 158 7.14 8.22 -5.69
N VAL A 159 7.56 8.22 -4.42
CA VAL A 159 8.32 7.10 -3.83
C VAL A 159 7.52 5.79 -3.91
N PHE A 160 6.22 5.82 -3.58
CA PHE A 160 5.35 4.65 -3.67
C PHE A 160 5.15 4.18 -5.12
N SER A 161 5.16 5.10 -6.08
CA SER A 161 5.03 4.76 -7.51
C SER A 161 6.31 4.18 -8.09
N VAL A 162 7.46 4.66 -7.64
CA VAL A 162 8.79 4.24 -8.13
C VAL A 162 9.24 2.92 -7.50
N SER A 163 8.82 2.63 -6.25
CA SER A 163 9.23 1.40 -5.56
C SER A 163 8.91 0.13 -6.36
N PRO A 164 7.69 -0.12 -6.84
CA PRO A 164 7.40 -1.33 -7.62
C PRO A 164 8.13 -1.43 -8.97
N LEU A 165 8.66 -0.30 -9.46
CA LEU A 165 9.46 -0.29 -10.68
C LEU A 165 10.92 -0.68 -10.41
N LEU A 166 11.51 -0.18 -9.34
CA LEU A 166 12.94 -0.32 -9.07
C LEU A 166 13.26 -1.44 -8.07
N ALA A 167 12.43 -1.61 -7.03
CA ALA A 167 12.77 -2.52 -5.95
C ALA A 167 12.89 -3.99 -6.37
N PRO A 168 12.03 -4.57 -7.25
CA PRO A 168 12.23 -5.94 -7.72
C PRO A 168 13.55 -6.10 -8.51
N LEU A 169 13.93 -5.12 -9.31
CA LEU A 169 15.18 -5.12 -10.07
C LEU A 169 16.40 -5.09 -9.13
N VAL A 170 16.38 -4.20 -8.13
CA VAL A 170 17.41 -4.15 -7.09
C VAL A 170 17.44 -5.47 -6.32
N GLY A 171 16.26 -6.00 -5.96
CA GLY A 171 16.12 -7.30 -5.29
C GLY A 171 16.75 -8.44 -6.07
N SER A 172 16.45 -8.54 -7.36
CA SER A 172 17.04 -9.59 -8.21
C SER A 172 18.57 -9.47 -8.32
N GLY A 173 19.13 -8.26 -8.36
CA GLY A 173 20.57 -8.03 -8.31
C GLY A 173 21.19 -8.48 -6.98
N VAL A 174 20.54 -8.16 -5.86
CA VAL A 174 20.98 -8.60 -4.53
C VAL A 174 20.92 -10.12 -4.40
N ILE A 175 19.85 -10.74 -4.92
CA ILE A 175 19.68 -12.21 -4.90
C ILE A 175 20.82 -12.89 -5.69
N ALA A 176 21.20 -12.35 -6.83
CA ALA A 176 22.30 -12.89 -7.64
C ALA A 176 23.66 -12.83 -6.92
N LEU A 177 23.90 -11.81 -6.09
CA LEU A 177 25.17 -11.60 -5.38
C LEU A 177 25.21 -12.28 -4.01
N ALA A 178 24.13 -12.26 -3.25
CA ALA A 178 24.10 -12.65 -1.83
C ALA A 178 22.94 -13.60 -1.46
N GLY A 179 22.25 -14.14 -2.46
CA GLY A 179 21.07 -15.00 -2.25
C GLY A 179 19.89 -14.24 -1.63
N TRP A 180 18.82 -14.97 -1.36
CA TRP A 180 17.58 -14.40 -0.82
C TRP A 180 17.75 -13.72 0.55
N ARG A 181 18.67 -14.21 1.38
CA ARG A 181 18.99 -13.62 2.68
C ARG A 181 19.59 -12.22 2.55
N GLY A 182 20.29 -11.95 1.47
CA GLY A 182 20.87 -10.64 1.14
C GLY A 182 19.81 -9.53 1.07
N VAL A 183 18.60 -9.84 0.60
CA VAL A 183 17.50 -8.88 0.55
C VAL A 183 17.16 -8.34 1.95
N PHE A 184 17.08 -9.22 2.94
CA PHE A 184 16.78 -8.82 4.31
C PHE A 184 17.93 -8.02 4.96
N TRP A 185 19.19 -8.36 4.64
CA TRP A 185 20.34 -7.57 5.10
C TRP A 185 20.34 -6.16 4.51
N VAL A 186 20.07 -6.00 3.22
CA VAL A 186 19.94 -4.68 2.58
C VAL A 186 18.84 -3.87 3.23
N VAL A 187 17.68 -4.48 3.47
CA VAL A 187 16.53 -3.82 4.12
C VAL A 187 16.86 -3.46 5.58
N ALA A 188 17.59 -4.32 6.32
CA ALA A 188 18.04 -4.03 7.68
C ALA A 188 19.00 -2.83 7.73
N VAL A 189 19.96 -2.78 6.81
CA VAL A 189 20.91 -1.65 6.68
C VAL A 189 20.16 -0.36 6.31
N ALA A 190 19.21 -0.43 5.37
CA ALA A 190 18.39 0.73 5.01
C ALA A 190 17.57 1.25 6.19
N ALA A 191 16.98 0.35 6.98
CA ALA A 191 16.21 0.71 8.18
C ALA A 191 17.10 1.30 9.29
N LEU A 192 18.29 0.75 9.49
CA LEU A 192 19.29 1.30 10.41
C LEU A 192 19.75 2.69 9.97
N ALA A 193 20.01 2.88 8.68
CA ALA A 193 20.31 4.20 8.13
C ALA A 193 19.15 5.19 8.33
N GLY A 194 17.90 4.73 8.15
CA GLY A 194 16.69 5.48 8.46
C GLY A 194 16.62 5.88 9.95
N LEU A 195 16.99 4.97 10.86
CA LEU A 195 17.04 5.24 12.29
C LEU A 195 18.04 6.36 12.63
N VAL A 196 19.25 6.28 12.07
CA VAL A 196 20.29 7.32 12.19
C VAL A 196 19.79 8.64 11.61
N LEU A 197 19.10 8.60 10.46
CA LEU A 197 18.53 9.77 9.82
C LEU A 197 17.47 10.44 10.70
N VAL A 198 16.55 9.68 11.29
CA VAL A 198 15.55 10.18 12.26
C VAL A 198 16.25 10.81 13.46
N GLN A 199 17.28 10.17 13.99
CA GLN A 199 18.00 10.67 15.15
C GLN A 199 18.68 12.01 14.91
N ARG A 200 19.32 12.16 13.73
CA ARG A 200 20.15 13.33 13.40
C ARG A 200 19.41 14.47 12.71
N ALA A 201 18.36 14.13 11.93
CA ALA A 201 17.78 15.09 10.98
C ALA A 201 16.30 15.42 11.24
N LEU A 202 15.55 14.54 11.91
CA LEU A 202 14.14 14.77 12.18
C LEU A 202 13.95 15.30 13.61
N HIS A 203 13.52 16.55 13.74
CA HIS A 203 13.09 17.12 15.01
C HIS A 203 11.66 16.68 15.33
N GLU A 204 11.28 16.75 16.64
CA GLU A 204 9.89 16.48 17.00
C GLU A 204 8.99 17.59 16.46
N THR A 205 8.02 17.20 15.62
CA THR A 205 7.11 18.15 14.95
C THR A 205 5.82 18.37 15.75
N ARG A 206 5.57 17.54 16.77
CA ARG A 206 4.40 17.64 17.63
C ARG A 206 4.81 17.72 19.11
N PRO A 207 5.14 18.93 19.60
CA PRO A 207 5.56 19.14 20.98
C PRO A 207 4.44 18.81 21.98
N ALA A 208 4.79 18.58 23.25
CA ALA A 208 3.87 18.08 24.28
C ALA A 208 2.57 18.90 24.42
N GLY A 209 2.64 20.22 24.24
CA GLY A 209 1.46 21.11 24.30
C GLY A 209 0.48 20.99 23.14
N GLN A 210 0.88 20.36 22.02
CA GLN A 210 0.03 20.16 20.85
C GLN A 210 -0.46 18.72 20.68
N ARG A 211 -0.09 17.83 21.62
CA ARG A 211 -0.54 16.45 21.62
C ARG A 211 -2.01 16.37 21.97
N VAL A 212 -2.80 15.81 21.08
CA VAL A 212 -4.25 15.67 21.30
C VAL A 212 -4.49 14.40 22.09
N ARG A 213 -5.25 14.52 23.18
CA ARG A 213 -5.99 13.36 23.70
C ARG A 213 -7.04 13.04 22.63
N SER A 214 -6.69 12.12 21.73
CA SER A 214 -7.60 11.68 20.69
C SER A 214 -8.88 11.19 21.38
N SER A 215 -9.99 11.88 21.10
CA SER A 215 -11.29 11.41 21.54
C SER A 215 -11.63 10.17 20.71
N VAL A 216 -11.39 9.00 21.26
CA VAL A 216 -11.75 7.71 20.66
C VAL A 216 -13.24 7.72 20.25
N GLY A 217 -14.07 8.46 20.99
CA GLY A 217 -15.50 8.59 20.74
C GLY A 217 -15.82 9.32 19.42
N SER A 218 -15.14 10.41 19.08
CA SER A 218 -15.39 11.13 17.83
C SER A 218 -14.92 10.34 16.60
N ALA A 219 -13.81 9.64 16.73
CA ALA A 219 -13.34 8.74 15.67
C ALA A 219 -14.28 7.55 15.48
N ALA A 220 -14.76 6.94 16.56
CA ALA A 220 -15.74 5.84 16.51
C ALA A 220 -17.07 6.27 15.86
N ALA A 221 -17.55 7.47 16.17
CA ALA A 221 -18.75 8.02 15.55
C ALA A 221 -18.56 8.22 14.03
N ALA A 222 -17.43 8.79 13.60
CA ALA A 222 -17.11 8.96 12.19
C ALA A 222 -17.01 7.60 11.47
N TYR A 223 -16.34 6.61 12.06
CA TYR A 223 -16.28 5.25 11.49
C TYR A 223 -17.67 4.62 11.39
N THR A 224 -18.53 4.80 12.40
CA THR A 224 -19.90 4.26 12.37
C THR A 224 -20.73 4.88 11.25
N THR A 225 -20.60 6.19 11.02
CA THR A 225 -21.25 6.88 9.90
C THR A 225 -20.81 6.30 8.56
N LEU A 226 -19.49 6.17 8.34
CA LEU A 226 -18.92 5.64 7.10
C LEU A 226 -19.29 4.17 6.86
N LEU A 227 -19.30 3.34 7.90
CA LEU A 227 -19.66 1.91 7.80
C LEU A 227 -21.17 1.69 7.57
N ARG A 228 -22.01 2.70 7.76
CA ARG A 228 -23.44 2.67 7.43
C ARG A 228 -23.74 3.24 6.05
N ASP A 229 -22.80 3.91 5.44
CA ASP A 229 -22.96 4.45 4.09
C ASP A 229 -22.66 3.39 3.03
N TRP A 230 -23.70 2.85 2.41
CA TRP A 230 -23.62 1.83 1.37
C TRP A 230 -22.96 2.33 0.09
N HIS A 231 -23.09 3.62 -0.22
CA HIS A 231 -22.43 4.19 -1.40
C HIS A 231 -20.92 4.27 -1.21
N TYR A 232 -20.51 4.80 -0.05
CA TYR A 232 -19.11 4.81 0.36
C TYR A 232 -18.50 3.40 0.39
N LEU A 233 -19.17 2.43 1.04
CA LEU A 233 -18.69 1.04 1.11
C LEU A 233 -18.64 0.37 -0.27
N GLY A 234 -19.58 0.68 -1.16
CA GLY A 234 -19.59 0.21 -2.53
C GLY A 234 -18.35 0.71 -3.29
N LEU A 235 -18.04 2.00 -3.22
CA LEU A 235 -16.85 2.61 -3.84
C LEU A 235 -15.55 2.04 -3.26
N VAL A 236 -15.48 1.88 -1.93
CA VAL A 236 -14.36 1.24 -1.24
C VAL A 236 -14.20 -0.21 -1.71
N GLY A 237 -15.30 -0.94 -1.84
CA GLY A 237 -15.31 -2.32 -2.31
C GLY A 237 -14.82 -2.47 -3.76
N ILE A 238 -15.19 -1.56 -4.66
CA ILE A 238 -14.69 -1.53 -6.05
C ILE A 238 -13.17 -1.38 -6.07
N GLY A 239 -12.63 -0.39 -5.32
CA GLY A 239 -11.19 -0.21 -5.19
C GLY A 239 -10.50 -1.39 -4.51
N GLY A 240 -11.15 -1.98 -3.47
CA GLY A 240 -10.68 -3.16 -2.76
C GLY A 240 -10.60 -4.41 -3.64
N CYS A 241 -11.56 -4.63 -4.53
CA CYS A 241 -11.55 -5.73 -5.50
C CYS A 241 -10.42 -5.57 -6.53
N SER A 242 -10.12 -4.34 -6.95
CA SER A 242 -8.94 -4.06 -7.79
C SER A 242 -7.65 -4.37 -7.02
N MET A 243 -7.57 -3.99 -5.74
CA MET A 243 -6.44 -4.32 -4.86
C MET A 243 -6.32 -5.82 -4.63
N ALA A 244 -7.45 -6.56 -4.54
CA ALA A 244 -7.46 -8.02 -4.42
C ALA A 244 -6.77 -8.69 -5.62
N GLY A 245 -7.11 -8.32 -6.84
CA GLY A 245 -6.44 -8.82 -8.05
C GLY A 245 -4.94 -8.53 -8.06
N PHE A 246 -4.55 -7.32 -7.66
CA PHE A 246 -3.13 -6.94 -7.55
C PHE A 246 -2.38 -7.76 -6.48
N PHE A 247 -2.95 -7.99 -5.30
CA PHE A 247 -2.29 -8.73 -4.22
C PHE A 247 -2.18 -10.23 -4.54
N VAL A 248 -3.19 -10.80 -5.21
CA VAL A 248 -3.12 -12.19 -5.71
C VAL A 248 -2.00 -12.33 -6.73
N TYR A 249 -1.88 -11.40 -7.69
CA TYR A 249 -0.75 -11.36 -8.62
C TYR A 249 0.58 -11.19 -7.90
N LEU A 250 0.67 -10.27 -6.94
CA LEU A 250 1.88 -10.00 -6.17
C LEU A 250 2.44 -11.27 -5.50
N ALA A 251 1.57 -12.07 -4.90
CA ALA A 251 1.98 -13.28 -4.18
C ALA A 251 2.19 -14.49 -5.10
N GLY A 252 1.39 -14.63 -6.15
CA GLY A 252 1.42 -15.79 -7.05
C GLY A 252 2.43 -15.68 -8.19
N SER A 253 2.62 -14.46 -8.72
CA SER A 253 3.42 -14.26 -9.93
C SER A 253 4.88 -14.71 -9.85
N PRO A 254 5.61 -14.60 -8.71
CA PRO A 254 6.98 -15.09 -8.63
C PRO A 254 7.06 -16.60 -8.88
N PHE A 255 6.14 -17.38 -8.32
CA PHE A 255 6.11 -18.83 -8.49
C PHE A 255 5.68 -19.21 -9.91
N VAL A 256 4.63 -18.57 -10.43
CA VAL A 256 4.16 -18.80 -11.79
C VAL A 256 5.22 -18.41 -12.83
N LEU A 257 5.78 -17.22 -12.73
CA LEU A 257 6.71 -16.74 -13.76
C LEU A 257 8.10 -17.37 -13.66
N ILE A 258 8.62 -17.64 -12.46
CA ILE A 258 9.95 -18.20 -12.28
C ILE A 258 9.89 -19.74 -12.34
N ASN A 259 9.01 -20.41 -11.54
CA ASN A 259 9.02 -21.86 -11.47
C ASN A 259 8.30 -22.51 -12.67
N HIS A 260 7.09 -22.03 -13.04
CA HIS A 260 6.33 -22.65 -14.13
C HIS A 260 6.86 -22.23 -15.51
N TYR A 261 7.07 -20.92 -15.76
CA TYR A 261 7.54 -20.42 -17.05
C TYR A 261 9.06 -20.34 -17.20
N GLY A 262 9.82 -20.62 -16.14
CA GLY A 262 11.28 -20.66 -16.18
C GLY A 262 11.97 -19.29 -16.33
N LEU A 263 11.32 -18.18 -15.97
CA LEU A 263 11.96 -16.88 -16.03
C LEU A 263 13.04 -16.78 -14.94
N SER A 264 14.14 -16.10 -15.25
CA SER A 264 15.10 -15.70 -14.23
C SER A 264 14.49 -14.64 -13.29
N PRO A 265 15.01 -14.49 -12.06
CA PRO A 265 14.57 -13.42 -11.15
C PRO A 265 14.62 -12.02 -11.77
N VAL A 266 15.59 -11.75 -12.65
CA VAL A 266 15.71 -10.47 -13.38
C VAL A 266 14.58 -10.31 -14.40
N GLN A 267 14.30 -11.34 -15.19
CA GLN A 267 13.22 -11.33 -16.18
C GLN A 267 11.85 -11.17 -15.49
N TYR A 268 11.63 -11.87 -14.37
CA TYR A 268 10.46 -11.66 -13.52
C TYR A 268 10.34 -10.20 -13.08
N SER A 269 11.43 -9.63 -12.57
CA SER A 269 11.44 -8.25 -12.08
C SER A 269 11.12 -7.24 -13.19
N VAL A 270 11.63 -7.46 -14.41
CA VAL A 270 11.29 -6.63 -15.57
C VAL A 270 9.80 -6.74 -15.90
N ALA A 271 9.26 -7.96 -15.98
CA ALA A 271 7.84 -8.18 -16.27
C ALA A 271 6.93 -7.52 -15.22
N PHE A 272 7.29 -7.65 -13.93
CA PHE A 272 6.57 -7.01 -12.83
C PHE A 272 6.64 -5.47 -12.94
N SER A 273 7.83 -4.91 -13.19
CA SER A 273 8.04 -3.46 -13.33
C SER A 273 7.25 -2.89 -14.51
N VAL A 274 7.15 -3.59 -15.62
CA VAL A 274 6.35 -3.19 -16.79
C VAL A 274 4.86 -3.11 -16.45
N ASN A 275 4.33 -4.10 -15.71
CA ASN A 275 2.95 -4.07 -15.23
C ASN A 275 2.70 -2.93 -14.23
N ALA A 276 3.63 -2.69 -13.31
CA ALA A 276 3.56 -1.57 -12.38
C ALA A 276 3.60 -0.22 -13.12
N ALA A 277 4.44 -0.09 -14.15
CA ALA A 277 4.49 1.09 -15.00
C ALA A 277 3.15 1.35 -15.71
N ALA A 278 2.50 0.30 -16.25
CA ALA A 278 1.18 0.42 -16.84
C ALA A 278 0.13 0.95 -15.87
N PHE A 279 0.12 0.40 -14.64
CA PHE A 279 -0.77 0.82 -13.56
C PHE A 279 -0.57 2.30 -13.18
N PHE A 280 0.66 2.70 -12.89
CA PHE A 280 0.95 4.07 -12.45
C PHE A 280 0.85 5.10 -13.59
N ALA A 281 1.22 4.73 -14.81
CA ALA A 281 1.07 5.61 -15.97
C ALA A 281 -0.40 5.89 -16.27
N SER A 282 -1.26 4.87 -16.27
CA SER A 282 -2.69 5.06 -16.50
C SER A 282 -3.35 5.89 -15.40
N ALA A 283 -2.95 5.74 -14.15
CA ALA A 283 -3.44 6.54 -13.03
C ALA A 283 -3.25 8.05 -13.24
N GLN A 284 -2.21 8.48 -13.96
CA GLN A 284 -1.98 9.90 -14.28
C GLN A 284 -3.07 10.49 -15.19
N PHE A 285 -3.76 9.65 -15.96
CA PHE A 285 -4.84 10.10 -16.86
C PHE A 285 -6.19 10.24 -16.15
N THR A 286 -6.33 9.80 -14.91
CA THR A 286 -7.59 9.82 -14.14
C THR A 286 -8.23 11.20 -14.14
N ALA A 287 -7.47 12.25 -13.79
CA ALA A 287 -8.01 13.61 -13.73
C ALA A 287 -8.45 14.14 -15.10
N ARG A 288 -7.72 13.80 -16.18
CA ARG A 288 -8.06 14.23 -17.53
C ARG A 288 -9.32 13.52 -18.04
N LEU A 289 -9.40 12.21 -17.83
CA LEU A 289 -10.57 11.41 -18.22
C LEU A 289 -11.80 11.78 -17.40
N GLY A 290 -11.63 11.97 -16.09
CA GLY A 290 -12.70 12.40 -15.19
C GLY A 290 -13.30 13.76 -15.56
N ARG A 291 -12.46 14.74 -15.96
CA ARG A 291 -12.96 16.02 -16.46
C ARG A 291 -13.70 15.93 -17.79
N ARG A 292 -13.30 14.99 -18.67
CA ARG A 292 -13.90 14.85 -20.01
C ARG A 292 -15.17 14.02 -20.02
N TYR A 293 -15.21 12.96 -19.24
CA TYR A 293 -16.27 11.95 -19.29
C TYR A 293 -17.05 11.79 -17.98
N GLY A 294 -16.59 12.41 -16.89
CA GLY A 294 -17.08 12.17 -15.54
C GLY A 294 -16.39 11.00 -14.85
N MET A 295 -16.30 11.05 -13.52
CA MET A 295 -15.60 10.00 -12.74
C MET A 295 -16.32 8.65 -12.78
N ALA A 296 -17.65 8.62 -12.58
CA ALA A 296 -18.42 7.37 -12.56
C ALA A 296 -18.38 6.60 -13.90
N PRO A 297 -18.55 7.22 -15.10
CA PRO A 297 -18.32 6.53 -16.37
C PRO A 297 -16.92 5.97 -16.56
N VAL A 298 -15.87 6.68 -16.07
CA VAL A 298 -14.49 6.19 -16.13
C VAL A 298 -14.33 4.92 -15.30
N VAL A 299 -14.86 4.89 -14.06
CA VAL A 299 -14.84 3.67 -13.22
C VAL A 299 -15.57 2.52 -13.92
N LYS A 300 -16.78 2.77 -14.46
CA LYS A 300 -17.57 1.74 -15.15
C LYS A 300 -16.81 1.14 -16.33
N ALA A 301 -16.25 1.99 -17.18
CA ALA A 301 -15.51 1.54 -18.37
C ALA A 301 -14.23 0.78 -17.97
N ALA A 302 -13.45 1.32 -17.01
CA ALA A 302 -12.20 0.71 -16.58
C ALA A 302 -12.42 -0.62 -15.85
N ALA A 303 -13.36 -0.68 -14.90
CA ALA A 303 -13.68 -1.91 -14.19
C ALA A 303 -14.25 -2.99 -15.12
N SER A 304 -15.22 -2.64 -15.99
CA SER A 304 -15.79 -3.59 -16.96
C SER A 304 -14.73 -4.09 -17.95
N GLY A 305 -13.86 -3.20 -18.43
CA GLY A 305 -12.73 -3.57 -19.30
C GLY A 305 -11.76 -4.52 -18.61
N ALA A 306 -11.37 -4.22 -17.36
CA ALA A 306 -10.51 -5.10 -16.57
C ALA A 306 -11.15 -6.46 -16.32
N GLY A 307 -12.45 -6.49 -16.00
CA GLY A 307 -13.22 -7.73 -15.85
C GLY A 307 -13.25 -8.57 -17.12
N ALA A 308 -13.50 -7.93 -18.28
CA ALA A 308 -13.50 -8.62 -19.58
C ALA A 308 -12.12 -9.21 -19.94
N VAL A 309 -11.05 -8.45 -19.69
CA VAL A 309 -9.67 -8.93 -19.92
C VAL A 309 -9.33 -10.09 -18.99
N MET A 310 -9.71 -10.02 -17.70
CA MET A 310 -9.48 -11.10 -16.74
C MET A 310 -10.31 -12.33 -17.06
N LEU A 311 -11.53 -12.16 -17.56
CA LEU A 311 -12.37 -13.27 -18.04
C LEU A 311 -11.75 -13.94 -19.26
N ALA A 312 -11.22 -13.16 -20.22
CA ALA A 312 -10.51 -13.68 -21.37
C ALA A 312 -9.25 -14.48 -20.96
N LEU A 313 -8.49 -13.97 -19.98
CA LEU A 313 -7.34 -14.67 -19.43
C LEU A 313 -7.75 -15.99 -18.74
N LEU A 314 -8.81 -15.97 -17.93
CA LEU A 314 -9.35 -17.15 -17.27
C LEU A 314 -9.82 -18.17 -18.31
N ALA A 315 -10.57 -17.75 -19.33
CA ALA A 315 -11.02 -18.61 -20.41
C ALA A 315 -9.85 -19.26 -21.16
N HIS A 316 -8.77 -18.51 -21.45
CA HIS A 316 -7.57 -19.06 -22.06
C HIS A 316 -7.02 -20.27 -21.29
N TYR A 317 -6.87 -20.17 -19.97
CA TYR A 317 -6.36 -21.27 -19.14
C TYR A 317 -7.37 -22.42 -18.99
N LEU A 318 -8.66 -22.14 -18.87
CA LEU A 318 -9.70 -23.17 -18.76
C LEU A 318 -9.85 -23.99 -20.06
N LEU A 319 -9.53 -23.39 -21.22
CA LEU A 319 -9.52 -24.05 -22.52
C LEU A 319 -8.19 -24.77 -22.82
N GLY A 320 -7.31 -24.91 -21.81
CA GLY A 320 -6.04 -25.61 -21.94
C GLY A 320 -4.90 -24.78 -22.53
N GLY A 321 -5.09 -23.47 -22.69
CA GLY A 321 -4.01 -22.57 -23.10
C GLY A 321 -3.02 -22.38 -21.94
N ASP A 322 -1.72 -22.40 -22.25
CA ASP A 322 -0.64 -22.14 -21.31
C ASP A 322 0.48 -21.38 -22.01
N ARG A 323 0.28 -20.07 -22.18
CA ARG A 323 1.23 -19.19 -22.87
C ARG A 323 1.60 -17.98 -22.02
N LEU A 324 2.89 -17.86 -21.69
CA LEU A 324 3.44 -16.70 -20.97
C LEU A 324 3.07 -15.35 -21.61
N ALA A 325 3.17 -15.24 -22.94
CA ALA A 325 2.86 -13.99 -23.64
C ALA A 325 1.40 -13.55 -23.42
N VAL A 326 0.45 -14.50 -23.41
CA VAL A 326 -0.96 -14.20 -23.16
C VAL A 326 -1.16 -13.69 -21.74
N LEU A 327 -0.53 -14.35 -20.73
CA LEU A 327 -0.56 -13.90 -19.34
C LEU A 327 -0.03 -12.47 -19.21
N LEU A 328 1.16 -12.20 -19.75
CA LEU A 328 1.81 -10.90 -19.61
C LEU A 328 1.03 -9.79 -20.30
N VAL A 329 0.57 -10.01 -21.54
CA VAL A 329 -0.15 -8.99 -22.32
C VAL A 329 -1.51 -8.69 -21.72
N LEU A 330 -2.30 -9.71 -21.38
CA LEU A 330 -3.63 -9.49 -20.81
C LEU A 330 -3.53 -8.88 -19.41
N TYR A 331 -2.57 -9.32 -18.59
CA TYR A 331 -2.38 -8.72 -17.27
C TYR A 331 -1.87 -7.27 -17.36
N PHE A 332 -1.01 -6.94 -18.33
CA PHE A 332 -0.59 -5.56 -18.59
C PHE A 332 -1.79 -4.64 -18.90
N VAL A 333 -2.70 -5.07 -19.77
CA VAL A 333 -3.92 -4.31 -20.10
C VAL A 333 -4.81 -4.17 -18.86
N ALA A 334 -5.00 -5.26 -18.11
CA ALA A 334 -5.79 -5.22 -16.87
C ALA A 334 -5.17 -4.28 -15.83
N SER A 335 -3.85 -4.31 -15.64
CA SER A 335 -3.14 -3.43 -14.72
C SER A 335 -3.31 -1.95 -15.10
N ALA A 336 -3.24 -1.62 -16.39
CA ALA A 336 -3.53 -0.27 -16.87
C ALA A 336 -4.96 0.16 -16.56
N LEU A 337 -5.95 -0.71 -16.75
CA LEU A 337 -7.35 -0.40 -16.43
C LEU A 337 -7.57 -0.27 -14.91
N MET A 338 -6.95 -1.13 -14.09
CA MET A 338 -7.00 -1.05 -12.62
C MET A 338 -6.39 0.26 -12.09
N GLY A 339 -5.33 0.78 -12.74
CA GLY A 339 -4.72 2.05 -12.41
C GLY A 339 -5.67 3.25 -12.54
N LEU A 340 -6.73 3.14 -13.34
CA LEU A 340 -7.79 4.15 -13.42
C LEU A 340 -8.86 3.96 -12.33
N VAL A 341 -9.13 2.73 -11.88
CA VAL A 341 -10.22 2.43 -10.94
C VAL A 341 -9.93 2.99 -9.55
N ILE A 342 -8.75 2.67 -8.98
CA ILE A 342 -8.44 2.99 -7.56
C ILE A 342 -8.47 4.50 -7.28
N PRO A 343 -7.76 5.37 -8.03
CA PRO A 343 -7.79 6.80 -7.73
C PRO A 343 -9.17 7.42 -8.01
N THR A 344 -9.89 6.94 -9.03
CA THR A 344 -11.22 7.49 -9.38
C THR A 344 -12.25 7.14 -8.31
N THR A 345 -12.29 5.89 -7.83
CA THR A 345 -13.17 5.49 -6.72
C THR A 345 -12.82 6.21 -5.42
N SER A 346 -11.53 6.50 -5.20
CA SER A 346 -11.08 7.25 -4.02
C SER A 346 -11.60 8.69 -4.04
N VAL A 347 -11.58 9.35 -5.20
CA VAL A 347 -12.15 10.70 -5.34
C VAL A 347 -13.65 10.68 -5.06
N LEU A 348 -14.40 9.79 -5.71
CA LEU A 348 -15.85 9.66 -5.51
C LEU A 348 -16.21 9.35 -4.05
N ALA A 349 -15.48 8.44 -3.39
CA ALA A 349 -15.75 8.05 -2.00
C ALA A 349 -15.51 9.19 -0.98
N LEU A 350 -14.60 10.12 -1.29
CA LEU A 350 -14.25 11.22 -0.40
C LEU A 350 -15.06 12.49 -0.68
N GLU A 351 -15.68 12.62 -1.86
CA GLU A 351 -16.41 13.82 -2.30
C GLU A 351 -17.58 14.13 -1.38
N GLU A 352 -18.33 13.12 -0.95
CA GLU A 352 -19.50 13.27 -0.07
C GLU A 352 -19.12 13.41 1.43
N HIS A 353 -17.87 13.12 1.79
CA HIS A 353 -17.39 13.09 3.18
C HIS A 353 -16.32 14.15 3.51
N GLY A 354 -16.40 15.33 2.88
CA GLY A 354 -15.41 16.39 3.02
C GLY A 354 -15.05 16.77 4.45
N THR A 355 -16.04 16.83 5.37
CA THR A 355 -15.87 17.18 6.79
C THR A 355 -15.08 16.13 7.58
N ILE A 356 -15.12 14.87 7.18
CA ILE A 356 -14.42 13.72 7.80
C ILE A 356 -13.48 13.02 6.80
N ALA A 357 -13.05 13.72 5.74
CA ALA A 357 -12.26 13.14 4.65
C ALA A 357 -10.99 12.42 5.11
N GLY A 358 -10.34 12.88 6.19
CA GLY A 358 -9.18 12.22 6.77
C GLY A 358 -9.51 10.82 7.32
N THR A 359 -10.61 10.71 8.07
CA THR A 359 -11.09 9.43 8.61
C THR A 359 -11.59 8.52 7.50
N ALA A 360 -12.32 9.08 6.52
CA ALA A 360 -12.81 8.35 5.35
C ALA A 360 -11.64 7.78 4.52
N SER A 361 -10.61 8.57 4.24
CA SER A 361 -9.42 8.10 3.52
C SER A 361 -8.67 6.99 4.28
N ALA A 362 -8.55 7.11 5.60
CA ALA A 362 -7.90 6.09 6.42
C ALA A 362 -8.67 4.77 6.42
N LEU A 363 -10.00 4.83 6.63
CA LEU A 363 -10.87 3.65 6.60
C LEU A 363 -10.86 2.99 5.23
N MET A 364 -10.97 3.77 4.15
CA MET A 364 -10.91 3.29 2.77
C MET A 364 -9.62 2.52 2.50
N GLY A 365 -8.48 3.12 2.80
CA GLY A 365 -7.17 2.46 2.59
C GLY A 365 -7.04 1.17 3.39
N THR A 366 -7.51 1.16 4.65
CA THR A 366 -7.51 -0.04 5.50
C THR A 366 -8.41 -1.14 4.94
N LEU A 367 -9.64 -0.81 4.55
CA LEU A 367 -10.58 -1.79 3.99
C LEU A 367 -10.08 -2.36 2.66
N GLN A 368 -9.56 -1.52 1.77
CA GLN A 368 -8.99 -1.97 0.50
C GLN A 368 -7.80 -2.90 0.73
N MET A 369 -6.90 -2.56 1.66
CA MET A 369 -5.76 -3.41 2.02
C MET A 369 -6.23 -4.74 2.65
N LEU A 370 -7.24 -4.70 3.51
CA LEU A 370 -7.81 -5.90 4.12
C LEU A 370 -8.45 -6.83 3.07
N ILE A 371 -9.25 -6.27 2.15
CA ILE A 371 -9.86 -7.03 1.04
C ILE A 371 -8.75 -7.68 0.19
N GLY A 372 -7.71 -6.93 -0.17
CA GLY A 372 -6.57 -7.45 -0.91
C GLY A 372 -5.84 -8.57 -0.17
N THR A 373 -5.55 -8.38 1.12
CA THR A 373 -4.86 -9.37 1.94
C THR A 373 -5.68 -10.63 2.14
N LEU A 374 -7.00 -10.52 2.36
CA LEU A 374 -7.89 -11.67 2.49
C LEU A 374 -8.01 -12.46 1.18
N ALA A 375 -8.08 -11.78 0.04
CA ALA A 375 -8.08 -12.43 -1.27
C ALA A 375 -6.76 -13.19 -1.52
N MET A 376 -5.63 -12.57 -1.20
CA MET A 376 -4.31 -13.20 -1.27
C MET A 376 -4.24 -14.43 -0.35
N ALA A 377 -4.71 -14.33 0.89
CA ALA A 377 -4.77 -15.43 1.84
C ALA A 377 -5.64 -16.60 1.33
N ALA A 378 -6.82 -16.27 0.80
CA ALA A 378 -7.74 -17.27 0.27
C ALA A 378 -7.14 -18.04 -0.92
N VAL A 379 -6.50 -17.34 -1.86
CA VAL A 379 -5.82 -17.99 -2.99
C VAL A 379 -4.59 -18.77 -2.53
N GLY A 380 -3.90 -18.29 -1.48
CA GLY A 380 -2.76 -18.96 -0.86
C GLY A 380 -3.07 -20.37 -0.33
N LEU A 381 -4.33 -20.66 0.03
CA LEU A 381 -4.77 -22.01 0.44
C LEU A 381 -4.74 -23.02 -0.71
N PHE A 382 -4.81 -22.55 -1.95
CA PHE A 382 -4.78 -23.37 -3.17
C PHE A 382 -3.55 -23.06 -4.02
N ALA A 383 -2.56 -22.39 -3.44
CA ALA A 383 -1.39 -21.92 -4.16
C ALA A 383 -0.54 -23.09 -4.68
N SER A 384 -0.11 -22.94 -5.92
CA SER A 384 0.80 -23.86 -6.61
C SER A 384 1.65 -23.07 -7.60
N ASP A 385 2.61 -23.70 -8.23
CA ASP A 385 3.38 -23.11 -9.32
C ASP A 385 2.53 -22.90 -10.59
N ALA A 386 1.39 -23.63 -10.71
CA ALA A 386 0.49 -23.52 -11.86
C ALA A 386 -0.20 -22.15 -11.93
N PRO A 387 -0.39 -21.57 -13.12
CA PRO A 387 -1.02 -20.27 -13.30
C PRO A 387 -2.49 -20.18 -12.88
N LEU A 388 -3.23 -21.30 -12.99
CA LEU A 388 -4.70 -21.28 -12.86
C LEU A 388 -5.21 -20.78 -11.51
N PRO A 389 -4.69 -21.20 -10.33
CA PRO A 389 -5.17 -20.67 -9.04
C PRO A 389 -5.00 -19.14 -8.93
N MET A 390 -3.87 -18.61 -9.38
CA MET A 390 -3.61 -17.17 -9.41
C MET A 390 -4.59 -16.45 -10.35
N VAL A 391 -4.80 -16.98 -11.57
CA VAL A 391 -5.70 -16.38 -12.56
C VAL A 391 -7.15 -16.41 -12.10
N VAL A 392 -7.61 -17.49 -11.48
CA VAL A 392 -8.95 -17.61 -10.85
C VAL A 392 -9.12 -16.53 -9.78
N GLY A 393 -8.14 -16.39 -8.90
CA GLY A 393 -8.21 -15.34 -7.84
C GLY A 393 -8.27 -13.92 -8.41
N MET A 394 -7.43 -13.61 -9.40
CA MET A 394 -7.45 -12.31 -10.08
C MET A 394 -8.78 -12.07 -10.81
N ALA A 395 -9.29 -13.05 -11.53
CA ALA A 395 -10.57 -12.96 -12.24
C ALA A 395 -11.74 -12.79 -11.28
N THR A 396 -11.76 -13.54 -10.17
CA THR A 396 -12.78 -13.40 -9.12
C THR A 396 -12.79 -11.98 -8.56
N GLY A 397 -11.64 -11.43 -8.22
CA GLY A 397 -11.52 -10.04 -7.76
C GLY A 397 -12.05 -9.04 -8.80
N ALA A 398 -11.62 -9.17 -10.06
CA ALA A 398 -12.05 -8.27 -11.12
C ALA A 398 -13.57 -8.36 -11.40
N LEU A 399 -14.14 -9.55 -11.49
CA LEU A 399 -15.58 -9.76 -11.73
C LEU A 399 -16.44 -9.29 -10.57
N THR A 400 -16.01 -9.51 -9.33
CA THR A 400 -16.66 -8.94 -8.14
C THR A 400 -16.61 -7.41 -8.19
N GLY A 401 -15.48 -6.83 -8.59
CA GLY A 401 -15.34 -5.38 -8.81
C GLY A 401 -16.31 -4.86 -9.88
N VAL A 402 -16.50 -5.56 -10.98
CA VAL A 402 -17.51 -5.23 -12.00
C VAL A 402 -18.91 -5.26 -11.40
N ALA A 403 -19.28 -6.34 -10.73
CA ALA A 403 -20.61 -6.46 -10.10
C ALA A 403 -20.89 -5.31 -9.13
N LEU A 404 -19.94 -5.02 -8.23
CA LEU A 404 -20.05 -3.89 -7.30
C LEU A 404 -20.14 -2.55 -8.04
N THR A 405 -19.41 -2.37 -9.13
CA THR A 405 -19.45 -1.13 -9.94
C THR A 405 -20.86 -0.89 -10.49
N TRP A 406 -21.49 -1.92 -11.05
CA TRP A 406 -22.84 -1.78 -11.59
C TRP A 406 -23.92 -1.68 -10.51
N ILE A 407 -23.73 -2.29 -9.34
CA ILE A 407 -24.63 -2.13 -8.18
C ILE A 407 -24.53 -0.70 -7.60
N THR A 408 -23.33 -0.19 -7.43
CA THR A 408 -23.07 1.10 -6.76
C THR A 408 -23.31 2.30 -7.66
N LEU A 409 -22.81 2.25 -8.90
CA LEU A 409 -22.85 3.36 -9.86
C LEU A 409 -23.88 3.19 -10.97
N GLY A 410 -24.61 2.06 -11.03
CA GLY A 410 -25.67 1.81 -12.00
C GLY A 410 -26.94 2.64 -11.75
N PRO A 411 -27.98 2.52 -12.60
CA PRO A 411 -29.23 3.26 -12.46
C PRO A 411 -29.91 3.07 -11.09
N ALA A 412 -29.84 1.87 -10.53
CA ALA A 412 -30.38 1.55 -9.21
C ALA A 412 -29.61 2.24 -8.07
N GLY A 413 -28.29 2.40 -8.21
CA GLY A 413 -27.46 3.17 -7.27
C GLY A 413 -27.78 4.65 -7.30
N ALA A 414 -27.90 5.23 -8.51
CA ALA A 414 -28.26 6.63 -8.70
C ALA A 414 -29.65 6.96 -8.08
N GLN A 415 -30.63 6.07 -8.20
CA GLN A 415 -31.95 6.24 -7.58
C GLN A 415 -31.88 6.18 -6.05
N ARG A 416 -31.01 5.33 -5.47
CA ARG A 416 -30.84 5.25 -4.00
C ARG A 416 -30.22 6.53 -3.43
N ILE A 417 -29.25 7.12 -4.11
CA ILE A 417 -28.62 8.39 -3.73
C ILE A 417 -29.68 9.51 -3.76
N ALA A 418 -30.45 9.61 -4.83
CA ALA A 418 -31.53 10.59 -4.95
C ALA A 418 -32.59 10.43 -3.85
N HIS A 419 -32.90 9.21 -3.46
CA HIS A 419 -33.89 8.91 -2.39
C HIS A 419 -33.36 9.21 -0.98
N GLY A 420 -32.06 8.97 -0.74
CA GLY A 420 -31.37 9.35 0.51
C GLY A 420 -31.33 10.86 0.69
N ALA A 421 -30.86 11.58 -0.34
CA ALA A 421 -30.80 13.05 -0.33
C ALA A 421 -32.21 13.70 -0.14
N ALA A 422 -33.25 13.10 -0.69
CA ALA A 422 -34.62 13.60 -0.52
C ALA A 422 -35.17 13.38 0.93
N LYS A 423 -34.67 12.35 1.63
CA LYS A 423 -35.03 12.11 3.04
C LYS A 423 -34.39 13.10 4.00
N ASP A 424 -33.14 13.51 3.71
CA ASP A 424 -32.38 14.45 4.54
C ASP A 424 -32.86 15.91 4.35
N ILE A 425 -33.58 16.20 3.25
CA ILE A 425 -34.16 17.53 2.94
C ILE A 425 -35.58 17.66 3.46
N ALA A 426 -36.28 16.57 3.81
CA ALA A 426 -37.61 16.65 4.34
C ALA A 426 -37.60 17.28 5.75
N PRO A 427 -38.24 18.47 5.95
CA PRO A 427 -38.23 19.11 7.25
C PRO A 427 -38.99 18.19 8.24
N GLU A 428 -38.37 17.93 9.40
CA GLU A 428 -39.04 17.35 10.55
C GLU A 428 -40.32 18.15 10.82
N ARG A 429 -41.46 17.61 10.46
CA ARG A 429 -42.72 18.12 10.96
C ARG A 429 -42.73 17.86 12.47
N ARG A 430 -42.28 18.86 13.24
CA ARG A 430 -42.54 18.87 14.68
C ARG A 430 -44.02 18.92 14.92
N PRO A 431 -44.56 18.06 15.82
CA PRO A 431 -45.94 18.08 16.25
C PRO A 431 -46.31 19.34 17.02
#